data_63c047f1ceb2191221734b791e05f2a7
#
_entry.id   63c047f1ceb2191221734b791e05f2a7
#
_cell.length_a   1.000
_cell.length_b   1.000
_cell.length_c   1.000
_cell.angle_alpha   90.00
_cell.angle_beta   90.00
_cell.angle_gamma   90.00
#
_symmetry.space_group_name_H-M   'P 1'
#
loop_
_entity.id
_entity.type
_entity.pdbx_description
1 polymer ?
#
loop_
_entity_poly.entity_id
_entity_poly.type
_entity_poly.pdbx_seq_one_letter_code
_entity_poly.pdbx_strand_id
1 'polypeptide(L)'
;MPTKRARNRGPNVPITVLLGRHLAGAERAVRRLAATLARQLRHDVETCDLAQPRDPLARVVRRVTARGGRRVVLVPLTLDDAGLAEARVEAGAALRIHRGRAPADDDVARMLGDRARDGMRTLAGARRQPAQLSVIIATGGGANPSSNANVARLARLVYEAHGFGDVTCAFVGLTTPSVGEAIARAARLGAGGVVVVPHLLFDPRARRRLLQQARAGGAAARLEVAVARPLDSHPGLVWALVRRHLEALADGGLGGAWVNPELLRVLEHAHGHGPRLTADLEARIGQLLPPRYQDGSLVVSPAPMGATALQRDDEGRVAWDQMWQGFCELALAGGPPHRGRLLEAVTPEAAAANPERYAEVRAELARGLELVTGLPVVLDGPIGWIGLRCAGEEMAIWLMRAIVVENVMVRREDAVLYLPAGCGFTLDGEIKNVVTAVAKTHHYWIEHQAALSATGRRAVRRA
;
A
#
# COMPACT_ATOMS: atom_id res chain seq x y z
N MET A 1 -19.10 -30.67 24.62
CA MET A 1 -17.78 -31.32 24.68
C MET A 1 -16.71 -30.28 24.40
N PRO A 2 -15.77 -30.00 25.32
CA PRO A 2 -14.71 -29.06 25.09
C PRO A 2 -13.62 -29.73 24.26
N THR A 3 -13.29 -29.16 23.11
CA THR A 3 -12.22 -29.61 22.22
C THR A 3 -10.87 -29.44 22.91
N LYS A 4 -10.26 -30.54 23.27
CA LYS A 4 -8.89 -30.71 23.71
C LYS A 4 -7.91 -30.18 22.66
N ARG A 5 -6.96 -29.42 23.12
CA ARG A 5 -5.56 -29.21 22.83
C ARG A 5 -5.18 -27.75 22.92
N ALA A 6 -5.04 -27.23 24.17
CA ALA A 6 -4.03 -26.23 24.43
C ALA A 6 -2.68 -26.87 24.06
N ARG A 7 -2.19 -26.62 22.84
CA ARG A 7 -0.82 -26.97 22.49
C ARG A 7 0.08 -26.10 23.38
N ASN A 8 0.89 -26.76 24.19
CA ASN A 8 1.92 -26.19 25.04
C ASN A 8 2.91 -25.41 24.13
N ARG A 9 2.57 -24.16 23.84
CA ARG A 9 3.42 -23.26 23.06
C ARG A 9 4.30 -22.55 24.09
N GLY A 10 5.62 -22.51 23.84
CA GLY A 10 6.58 -21.93 24.77
C GLY A 10 6.18 -20.51 25.23
N PRO A 11 6.63 -20.05 26.40
CA PRO A 11 6.17 -18.82 27.07
C PRO A 11 6.42 -17.53 26.27
N ASN A 12 7.13 -17.60 25.16
CA ASN A 12 7.52 -16.48 24.32
C ASN A 12 6.64 -16.27 23.08
N VAL A 13 5.69 -17.17 22.78
CA VAL A 13 4.79 -17.00 21.63
C VAL A 13 3.82 -15.85 21.91
N PRO A 14 3.70 -14.84 21.05
CA PRO A 14 2.79 -13.73 21.26
C PRO A 14 1.32 -14.20 21.17
N ILE A 15 0.44 -13.50 21.88
CA ILE A 15 -1.01 -13.65 21.74
C ILE A 15 -1.55 -12.36 21.14
N THR A 16 -2.33 -12.48 20.06
CA THR A 16 -2.97 -11.31 19.44
C THR A 16 -4.29 -11.03 20.14
N VAL A 17 -4.56 -9.78 20.43
CA VAL A 17 -5.86 -9.31 20.92
C VAL A 17 -6.43 -8.33 19.91
N LEU A 18 -7.54 -8.71 19.28
CA LEU A 18 -8.31 -7.83 18.40
C LEU A 18 -9.18 -6.90 19.26
N LEU A 19 -8.93 -5.60 19.12
CA LEU A 19 -9.64 -4.55 19.85
C LEU A 19 -10.73 -3.95 18.97
N GLY A 20 -12.00 -4.08 19.36
CA GLY A 20 -13.12 -3.43 18.69
C GLY A 20 -14.02 -2.71 19.68
N ARG A 21 -14.98 -1.94 19.17
CA ARG A 21 -16.06 -1.30 19.95
C ARG A 21 -17.40 -1.74 19.39
N HIS A 22 -18.38 -1.93 20.28
CA HIS A 22 -19.77 -2.26 19.91
C HIS A 22 -19.89 -3.52 19.04
N LEU A 23 -19.11 -4.55 19.36
CA LEU A 23 -19.12 -5.84 18.64
C LEU A 23 -20.38 -6.68 18.93
N ALA A 24 -21.29 -6.21 19.78
CA ALA A 24 -22.54 -6.87 20.10
C ALA A 24 -23.41 -7.04 18.84
N GLY A 25 -23.87 -8.28 18.62
CA GLY A 25 -24.61 -8.67 17.41
C GLY A 25 -23.72 -9.10 16.23
N ALA A 26 -22.41 -8.94 16.33
CA ALA A 26 -21.45 -9.41 15.32
C ALA A 26 -20.48 -10.51 15.83
N GLU A 27 -20.74 -11.07 17.03
CA GLU A 27 -19.82 -11.97 17.73
C GLU A 27 -19.42 -13.20 16.90
N ARG A 28 -20.35 -13.73 16.09
CA ARG A 28 -20.06 -14.87 15.20
C ARG A 28 -19.08 -14.50 14.08
N ALA A 29 -19.22 -13.31 13.52
CA ALA A 29 -18.36 -12.82 12.45
C ALA A 29 -16.95 -12.51 12.99
N VAL A 30 -16.86 -11.84 14.13
CA VAL A 30 -15.62 -11.52 14.82
C VAL A 30 -14.87 -12.79 15.23
N ARG A 31 -15.58 -13.80 15.78
CA ARG A 31 -14.96 -15.11 16.10
C ARG A 31 -14.44 -15.83 14.87
N ARG A 32 -15.15 -15.79 13.74
CA ARG A 32 -14.64 -16.36 12.49
C ARG A 32 -13.38 -15.66 12.00
N LEU A 33 -13.36 -14.32 12.05
CA LEU A 33 -12.17 -13.54 11.73
C LEU A 33 -10.99 -13.91 12.64
N ALA A 34 -11.20 -13.94 13.96
CA ALA A 34 -10.18 -14.34 14.94
C ALA A 34 -9.65 -15.74 14.69
N ALA A 35 -10.53 -16.70 14.38
CA ALA A 35 -10.12 -18.07 14.05
C ALA A 35 -9.32 -18.13 12.74
N THR A 36 -9.64 -17.31 11.76
CA THR A 36 -8.88 -17.23 10.50
C THR A 36 -7.50 -16.62 10.76
N LEU A 37 -7.42 -15.52 11.51
CA LEU A 37 -6.16 -14.91 11.92
C LEU A 37 -5.30 -15.88 12.75
N ALA A 38 -5.88 -16.63 13.69
CA ALA A 38 -5.16 -17.60 14.48
C ALA A 38 -4.52 -18.71 13.63
N ARG A 39 -5.17 -19.12 12.53
CA ARG A 39 -4.60 -20.06 11.56
C ARG A 39 -3.43 -19.46 10.80
N GLN A 40 -3.58 -18.22 10.34
CA GLN A 40 -2.54 -17.51 9.59
C GLN A 40 -1.32 -17.21 10.46
N LEU A 41 -1.54 -16.67 11.64
CA LEU A 41 -0.49 -16.31 12.58
C LEU A 41 0.11 -17.52 13.31
N ARG A 42 -0.56 -18.69 13.25
CA ARG A 42 -0.18 -19.93 13.97
C ARG A 42 -0.07 -19.75 15.49
N HIS A 43 -0.81 -18.79 16.06
CA HIS A 43 -0.92 -18.59 17.51
C HIS A 43 -2.33 -18.13 17.90
N ASP A 44 -2.56 -17.99 19.21
CA ASP A 44 -3.89 -17.67 19.73
C ASP A 44 -4.27 -16.21 19.43
N VAL A 45 -5.53 -16.00 19.02
CA VAL A 45 -6.13 -14.69 18.81
C VAL A 45 -7.34 -14.57 19.72
N GLU A 46 -7.30 -13.60 20.62
CA GLU A 46 -8.40 -13.23 21.51
C GLU A 46 -9.13 -12.01 20.95
N THR A 47 -10.33 -11.78 21.41
CA THR A 47 -11.13 -10.60 21.04
C THR A 47 -11.52 -9.79 22.27
N CYS A 48 -11.52 -8.48 22.14
CA CYS A 48 -11.89 -7.55 23.20
C CYS A 48 -12.84 -6.49 22.66
N ASP A 49 -14.05 -6.41 23.21
CA ASP A 49 -14.99 -5.33 22.93
C ASP A 49 -14.82 -4.24 24.00
N LEU A 50 -14.22 -3.12 23.61
CA LEU A 50 -13.94 -1.98 24.48
C LEU A 50 -15.19 -1.24 24.96
N ALA A 51 -16.37 -1.51 24.37
CA ALA A 51 -17.64 -0.94 24.83
C ALA A 51 -18.22 -1.69 26.04
N GLN A 52 -17.68 -2.84 26.41
CA GLN A 52 -18.13 -3.58 27.59
C GLN A 52 -17.68 -2.91 28.88
N PRO A 53 -18.51 -2.95 29.95
CA PRO A 53 -18.15 -2.36 31.23
C PRO A 53 -17.01 -3.10 31.96
N ARG A 54 -16.46 -2.47 33.00
CA ARG A 54 -15.46 -3.06 33.94
C ARG A 54 -14.16 -3.49 33.28
N ASP A 55 -13.52 -2.58 32.53
CA ASP A 55 -12.22 -2.76 31.91
C ASP A 55 -12.06 -4.12 31.16
N PRO A 56 -12.66 -4.24 29.98
CA PRO A 56 -12.64 -5.48 29.22
C PRO A 56 -11.24 -5.88 28.79
N LEU A 57 -10.35 -4.91 28.56
CA LEU A 57 -8.98 -5.18 28.12
C LEU A 57 -8.14 -5.76 29.28
N ALA A 58 -8.24 -5.22 30.49
CA ALA A 58 -7.56 -5.81 31.64
C ALA A 58 -8.04 -7.24 31.94
N ARG A 59 -9.33 -7.55 31.71
CA ARG A 59 -9.84 -8.92 31.83
C ARG A 59 -9.20 -9.87 30.82
N VAL A 60 -9.04 -9.46 29.57
CA VAL A 60 -8.38 -10.26 28.53
C VAL A 60 -6.91 -10.44 28.88
N VAL A 61 -6.23 -9.39 29.27
CA VAL A 61 -4.81 -9.41 29.65
C VAL A 61 -4.59 -10.35 30.85
N ARG A 62 -5.38 -10.27 31.91
CA ARG A 62 -5.28 -11.21 33.07
C ARG A 62 -5.48 -12.66 32.63
N ARG A 63 -6.42 -12.95 31.75
CA ARG A 63 -6.66 -14.32 31.23
C ARG A 63 -5.47 -14.83 30.42
N VAL A 64 -4.86 -13.96 29.60
CA VAL A 64 -3.67 -14.28 28.82
C VAL A 64 -2.48 -14.57 29.73
N THR A 65 -2.25 -13.73 30.73
CA THR A 65 -1.17 -13.90 31.71
C THR A 65 -1.34 -15.17 32.55
N ALA A 66 -2.58 -15.46 32.98
CA ALA A 66 -2.89 -16.69 33.73
C ALA A 66 -2.61 -17.97 32.94
N ARG A 67 -2.57 -17.90 31.60
CA ARG A 67 -2.19 -19.01 30.72
C ARG A 67 -0.69 -19.04 30.39
N GLY A 68 0.12 -18.23 31.06
CA GLY A 68 1.57 -18.14 30.87
C GLY A 68 1.99 -17.24 29.70
N GLY A 69 1.07 -16.45 29.10
CA GLY A 69 1.40 -15.49 28.06
C GLY A 69 2.24 -14.34 28.60
N ARG A 70 3.38 -14.06 27.97
CA ARG A 70 4.29 -12.98 28.32
C ARG A 70 4.34 -11.85 27.30
N ARG A 71 3.70 -12.02 26.14
CA ARG A 71 3.66 -11.06 25.04
C ARG A 71 2.26 -10.95 24.49
N VAL A 72 1.77 -9.72 24.36
CA VAL A 72 0.46 -9.42 23.79
C VAL A 72 0.63 -8.41 22.68
N VAL A 73 0.02 -8.69 21.53
CA VAL A 73 -0.07 -7.75 20.41
C VAL A 73 -1.50 -7.27 20.31
N LEU A 74 -1.71 -5.99 20.56
CA LEU A 74 -3.01 -5.35 20.45
C LEU A 74 -3.19 -4.88 19.00
N VAL A 75 -4.17 -5.42 18.28
CA VAL A 75 -4.47 -5.05 16.90
C VAL A 75 -5.87 -4.43 16.83
N PRO A 76 -5.99 -3.17 16.42
CA PRO A 76 -7.26 -2.50 16.26
C PRO A 76 -8.15 -3.17 15.21
N LEU A 77 -9.40 -3.42 15.55
CA LEU A 77 -10.46 -3.87 14.64
C LEU A 77 -11.36 -2.67 14.30
N THR A 78 -10.74 -1.63 13.77
CA THR A 78 -11.37 -0.38 13.31
C THR A 78 -10.80 -0.01 11.95
N LEU A 79 -11.44 0.89 11.23
CA LEU A 79 -10.99 1.39 9.93
C LEU A 79 -10.25 2.75 10.06
N ASP A 80 -10.14 3.27 11.26
CA ASP A 80 -9.37 4.48 11.60
C ASP A 80 -8.72 4.35 12.99
N ASP A 81 -7.72 5.18 13.26
CA ASP A 81 -7.01 5.18 14.55
C ASP A 81 -7.73 5.99 15.64
N ALA A 82 -8.85 6.66 15.32
CA ALA A 82 -9.47 7.66 16.19
C ALA A 82 -10.14 7.12 17.47
N GLY A 83 -10.25 5.82 17.64
CA GLY A 83 -11.00 5.23 18.77
C GLY A 83 -10.16 4.43 19.77
N LEU A 84 -8.84 4.35 19.60
CA LEU A 84 -8.01 3.39 20.34
C LEU A 84 -6.88 4.01 21.18
N ALA A 85 -6.65 5.31 21.03
CA ALA A 85 -5.66 6.05 21.84
C ALA A 85 -5.92 5.94 23.36
N GLU A 86 -7.16 5.69 23.76
CA GLU A 86 -7.60 5.61 25.16
C GLU A 86 -7.46 4.21 25.78
N ALA A 87 -7.16 3.16 24.99
CA ALA A 87 -7.01 1.81 25.53
C ALA A 87 -5.70 1.69 26.33
N ARG A 88 -5.72 2.16 27.57
CA ARG A 88 -4.58 2.00 28.50
C ARG A 88 -4.65 0.63 29.14
N VAL A 89 -3.50 -0.04 29.21
CA VAL A 89 -3.33 -1.28 29.97
C VAL A 89 -2.15 -1.07 30.89
N GLU A 90 -2.40 -1.21 32.18
CA GLU A 90 -1.31 -1.34 33.15
C GLU A 90 -0.77 -2.77 33.03
N ALA A 91 0.41 -2.91 32.46
CA ALA A 91 1.10 -4.19 32.37
C ALA A 91 1.98 -4.36 33.59
N GLY A 92 1.82 -5.46 34.31
CA GLY A 92 2.82 -5.86 35.31
C GLY A 92 4.18 -6.11 34.63
N ALA A 93 5.27 -6.00 35.37
CA ALA A 93 6.67 -6.04 34.88
C ALA A 93 7.02 -7.25 33.98
N ALA A 94 6.23 -8.32 34.01
CA ALA A 94 6.47 -9.56 33.26
C ALA A 94 5.77 -9.62 31.90
N LEU A 95 4.87 -8.67 31.56
CA LEU A 95 4.09 -8.69 30.32
C LEU A 95 4.55 -7.58 29.36
N ARG A 96 4.93 -7.96 28.14
CA ARG A 96 5.23 -7.02 27.07
C ARG A 96 4.00 -6.82 26.18
N ILE A 97 3.62 -5.55 25.99
CA ILE A 97 2.48 -5.16 25.16
C ILE A 97 2.99 -4.41 23.94
N HIS A 98 2.69 -4.95 22.76
CA HIS A 98 2.94 -4.33 21.47
C HIS A 98 1.63 -3.74 20.95
N ARG A 99 1.66 -2.53 20.40
CA ARG A 99 0.47 -1.86 19.89
C ARG A 99 0.53 -1.75 18.37
N GLY A 100 -0.40 -2.38 17.68
CA GLY A 100 -0.63 -2.21 16.25
C GLY A 100 -1.47 -0.96 15.97
N ARG A 101 -1.45 -0.54 14.71
CA ARG A 101 -2.30 0.52 14.16
C ARG A 101 -3.53 -0.06 13.48
N ALA A 102 -4.50 0.77 13.12
CA ALA A 102 -5.59 0.40 12.20
C ALA A 102 -5.03 0.01 10.82
N PRO A 103 -5.79 -0.72 9.97
CA PRO A 103 -5.38 -1.00 8.59
C PRO A 103 -4.93 0.26 7.86
N ALA A 104 -3.92 0.14 6.99
CA ALA A 104 -3.46 1.27 6.19
C ALA A 104 -4.56 1.74 5.24
N ASP A 105 -4.58 3.03 4.94
CA ASP A 105 -5.55 3.61 4.03
C ASP A 105 -5.51 2.98 2.64
N ASP A 106 -4.32 2.62 2.13
CA ASP A 106 -4.17 1.92 0.85
C ASP A 106 -4.85 0.54 0.87
N ASP A 107 -4.75 -0.20 1.99
CA ASP A 107 -5.46 -1.46 2.15
C ASP A 107 -6.97 -1.25 2.19
N VAL A 108 -7.41 -0.24 2.92
CA VAL A 108 -8.83 0.10 3.04
C VAL A 108 -9.38 0.58 1.70
N ALA A 109 -8.69 1.48 1.00
CA ALA A 109 -9.08 1.98 -0.31
C ALA A 109 -9.18 0.86 -1.35
N ARG A 110 -8.21 -0.09 -1.36
CA ARG A 110 -8.26 -1.27 -2.21
C ARG A 110 -9.49 -2.12 -1.93
N MET A 111 -9.74 -2.44 -0.67
CA MET A 111 -10.93 -3.22 -0.29
C MET A 111 -12.24 -2.52 -0.66
N LEU A 112 -12.32 -1.19 -0.53
CA LEU A 112 -13.47 -0.39 -0.95
C LEU A 112 -13.67 -0.43 -2.47
N GLY A 113 -12.59 -0.30 -3.23
CA GLY A 113 -12.61 -0.41 -4.69
C GLY A 113 -13.06 -1.78 -5.18
N ASP A 114 -12.57 -2.86 -4.57
CA ASP A 114 -13.03 -4.21 -4.87
C ASP A 114 -14.53 -4.38 -4.59
N ARG A 115 -15.00 -3.85 -3.47
CA ARG A 115 -16.44 -3.85 -3.13
C ARG A 115 -17.27 -3.00 -4.11
N ALA A 116 -16.73 -1.87 -4.57
CA ALA A 116 -17.39 -1.07 -5.58
C ALA A 116 -17.55 -1.84 -6.89
N ARG A 117 -16.51 -2.51 -7.35
CA ARG A 117 -16.56 -3.38 -8.54
C ARG A 117 -17.52 -4.56 -8.37
N ASP A 118 -17.55 -5.19 -7.18
CA ASP A 118 -18.52 -6.25 -6.90
C ASP A 118 -19.97 -5.71 -6.94
N GLY A 119 -20.21 -4.53 -6.36
CA GLY A 119 -21.52 -3.87 -6.41
C GLY A 119 -21.94 -3.48 -7.83
N MET A 120 -21.00 -3.00 -8.65
CA MET A 120 -21.25 -2.66 -10.05
C MET A 120 -21.83 -3.85 -10.83
N ARG A 121 -21.35 -5.07 -10.59
CA ARG A 121 -21.84 -6.28 -11.27
C ARG A 121 -23.29 -6.64 -10.89
N THR A 122 -23.84 -6.06 -9.84
CA THR A 122 -25.21 -6.30 -9.41
C THR A 122 -26.20 -5.30 -9.97
N LEU A 123 -25.75 -4.22 -10.62
CA LEU A 123 -26.60 -3.27 -11.33
C LEU A 123 -27.13 -3.92 -12.63
N ALA A 124 -28.40 -3.70 -12.91
CA ALA A 124 -29.03 -4.16 -14.16
C ALA A 124 -28.40 -3.44 -15.36
N GLY A 125 -28.06 -4.17 -16.40
CA GLY A 125 -27.30 -3.62 -17.53
C GLY A 125 -25.81 -3.93 -17.44
N ALA A 126 -25.44 -5.19 -17.55
CA ALA A 126 -24.12 -5.80 -17.35
C ALA A 126 -22.93 -5.22 -18.15
N ARG A 127 -23.12 -4.15 -18.92
CA ARG A 127 -22.09 -3.50 -19.74
C ARG A 127 -21.79 -2.06 -19.37
N ARG A 128 -22.22 -1.60 -18.17
CA ARG A 128 -21.92 -0.24 -17.74
C ARG A 128 -20.42 -0.11 -17.48
N GLN A 129 -19.82 0.91 -18.05
CA GLN A 129 -18.40 1.22 -17.80
C GLN A 129 -18.28 1.90 -16.42
N PRO A 130 -17.19 1.68 -15.68
CA PRO A 130 -16.96 2.34 -14.39
C PRO A 130 -17.11 3.86 -14.47
N ALA A 131 -16.67 4.48 -15.56
CA ALA A 131 -16.77 5.94 -15.78
C ALA A 131 -18.21 6.48 -15.83
N GLN A 132 -19.22 5.63 -16.00
CA GLN A 132 -20.64 6.00 -16.02
C GLN A 132 -21.30 5.92 -14.63
N LEU A 133 -20.58 5.40 -13.64
CA LEU A 133 -21.10 5.13 -12.30
C LEU A 133 -20.54 6.11 -11.29
N SER A 134 -21.38 6.46 -10.32
CA SER A 134 -20.94 7.12 -9.09
C SER A 134 -20.83 6.09 -7.96
N VAL A 135 -19.73 6.17 -7.22
CA VAL A 135 -19.48 5.35 -6.02
C VAL A 135 -19.63 6.23 -4.79
N ILE A 136 -20.42 5.78 -3.82
CA ILE A 136 -20.62 6.46 -2.55
C ILE A 136 -20.06 5.60 -1.43
N ILE A 137 -18.95 6.03 -0.83
CA ILE A 137 -18.38 5.39 0.34
C ILE A 137 -19.15 5.85 1.57
N ALA A 138 -19.93 4.94 2.16
CA ALA A 138 -20.83 5.26 3.25
C ALA A 138 -20.30 4.77 4.59
N THR A 139 -20.13 5.68 5.54
CA THR A 139 -19.65 5.42 6.91
C THR A 139 -20.67 5.82 7.96
N GLY A 140 -20.43 5.41 9.22
CA GLY A 140 -21.28 5.79 10.35
C GLY A 140 -21.45 7.31 10.51
N GLY A 141 -20.36 8.04 10.36
CA GLY A 141 -20.29 9.47 10.67
C GLY A 141 -20.34 9.74 12.18
N GLY A 142 -19.64 10.74 12.63
CA GLY A 142 -19.55 11.07 14.05
C GLY A 142 -19.09 12.51 14.29
N ALA A 143 -18.93 12.86 15.56
CA ALA A 143 -18.49 14.19 15.99
C ALA A 143 -16.97 14.44 15.74
N ASN A 144 -16.21 13.43 15.34
CA ASN A 144 -14.78 13.60 15.07
C ASN A 144 -14.53 14.04 13.62
N PRO A 145 -14.13 15.31 13.38
CA PRO A 145 -13.89 15.82 12.03
C PRO A 145 -12.77 15.06 11.29
N SER A 146 -11.72 14.63 11.99
CA SER A 146 -10.60 13.90 11.38
C SER A 146 -11.03 12.54 10.83
N SER A 147 -11.85 11.79 11.57
CA SER A 147 -12.42 10.52 11.08
C SER A 147 -13.32 10.73 9.87
N ASN A 148 -14.13 11.80 9.86
CA ASN A 148 -14.97 12.13 8.73
C ASN A 148 -14.15 12.55 7.50
N ALA A 149 -13.07 13.33 7.69
CA ALA A 149 -12.16 13.74 6.63
C ALA A 149 -11.39 12.55 6.04
N ASN A 150 -11.04 11.56 6.85
CA ASN A 150 -10.37 10.35 6.38
C ASN A 150 -11.19 9.59 5.33
N VAL A 151 -12.51 9.55 5.49
CA VAL A 151 -13.39 8.89 4.50
C VAL A 151 -13.39 9.64 3.16
N ALA A 152 -13.30 10.97 3.16
CA ALA A 152 -13.16 11.76 1.95
C ALA A 152 -11.81 11.48 1.25
N ARG A 153 -10.74 11.32 2.03
CA ARG A 153 -9.42 10.92 1.51
C ARG A 153 -9.46 9.51 0.90
N LEU A 154 -10.09 8.56 1.55
CA LEU A 154 -10.29 7.21 0.99
C LEU A 154 -11.12 7.25 -0.31
N ALA A 155 -12.15 8.09 -0.38
CA ALA A 155 -12.93 8.29 -1.62
C ALA A 155 -12.04 8.78 -2.76
N ARG A 156 -11.12 9.72 -2.49
CA ARG A 156 -10.16 10.19 -3.48
C ARG A 156 -9.21 9.09 -3.94
N LEU A 157 -8.67 8.28 -3.02
CA LEU A 157 -7.81 7.13 -3.37
C LEU A 157 -8.55 6.11 -4.25
N VAL A 158 -9.80 5.81 -3.94
CA VAL A 158 -10.63 4.91 -4.76
C VAL A 158 -10.90 5.51 -6.14
N TYR A 159 -11.18 6.82 -6.24
CA TYR A 159 -11.36 7.50 -7.52
C TYR A 159 -10.14 7.39 -8.42
N GLU A 160 -8.96 7.69 -7.90
CA GLU A 160 -7.70 7.64 -8.65
C GLU A 160 -7.37 6.22 -9.13
N ALA A 161 -7.68 5.20 -8.31
CA ALA A 161 -7.25 3.83 -8.58
C ALA A 161 -8.20 3.04 -9.50
N HIS A 162 -9.47 3.43 -9.65
CA HIS A 162 -10.47 2.52 -10.20
C HIS A 162 -11.25 3.02 -11.42
N GLY A 163 -11.09 4.29 -11.83
CA GLY A 163 -11.69 4.85 -13.05
C GLY A 163 -13.21 4.99 -13.00
N PHE A 164 -13.81 5.11 -11.81
CA PHE A 164 -15.22 5.47 -11.66
C PHE A 164 -15.46 6.92 -12.07
N GLY A 165 -16.66 7.24 -12.58
CA GLY A 165 -17.00 8.58 -13.02
C GLY A 165 -17.01 9.61 -11.88
N ASP A 166 -17.44 9.18 -10.70
CA ASP A 166 -17.39 9.97 -9.46
C ASP A 166 -17.23 9.05 -8.27
N VAL A 167 -16.47 9.47 -7.26
CA VAL A 167 -16.37 8.78 -5.96
C VAL A 167 -16.47 9.81 -4.86
N THR A 168 -17.49 9.67 -4.01
CA THR A 168 -17.74 10.60 -2.90
C THR A 168 -17.98 9.84 -1.60
N CYS A 169 -17.99 10.56 -0.48
CA CYS A 169 -18.37 10.01 0.81
C CYS A 169 -19.77 10.44 1.24
N ALA A 170 -20.42 9.61 2.06
CA ALA A 170 -21.67 9.91 2.70
C ALA A 170 -21.74 9.29 4.10
N PHE A 171 -22.67 9.80 4.91
CA PHE A 171 -22.79 9.44 6.31
C PHE A 171 -24.17 8.89 6.64
N VAL A 172 -24.19 7.83 7.45
CA VAL A 172 -25.43 7.18 7.88
C VAL A 172 -26.02 7.87 9.14
N GLY A 173 -25.16 8.55 9.89
CA GLY A 173 -25.47 9.17 11.16
C GLY A 173 -25.78 10.67 11.08
N LEU A 174 -25.16 11.43 11.97
CA LEU A 174 -25.45 12.85 12.20
C LEU A 174 -24.73 13.81 11.24
N THR A 175 -23.76 13.33 10.50
CA THR A 175 -22.94 14.15 9.60
C THR A 175 -23.53 14.18 8.21
N THR A 176 -23.32 15.28 7.47
CA THR A 176 -23.76 15.44 6.07
C THR A 176 -22.59 15.30 5.09
N PRO A 177 -22.84 14.92 3.83
CA PRO A 177 -24.13 14.51 3.27
C PRO A 177 -24.59 13.14 3.76
N SER A 178 -25.90 12.96 3.91
CA SER A 178 -26.51 11.64 4.08
C SER A 178 -26.37 10.80 2.81
N VAL A 179 -26.57 9.49 2.92
CA VAL A 179 -26.53 8.58 1.76
C VAL A 179 -27.59 8.99 0.71
N GLY A 180 -28.78 9.40 1.15
CA GLY A 180 -29.84 9.88 0.25
C GLY A 180 -29.46 11.16 -0.51
N GLU A 181 -28.86 12.14 0.19
CA GLU A 181 -28.37 13.39 -0.43
C GLU A 181 -27.25 13.14 -1.43
N ALA A 182 -26.35 12.23 -1.13
CA ALA A 182 -25.27 11.85 -2.04
C ALA A 182 -25.82 11.16 -3.30
N ILE A 183 -26.83 10.28 -3.18
CA ILE A 183 -27.51 9.67 -4.32
C ILE A 183 -28.23 10.73 -5.16
N ALA A 184 -28.95 11.66 -4.55
CA ALA A 184 -29.61 12.74 -5.25
C ALA A 184 -28.61 13.66 -6.00
N ARG A 185 -27.42 13.88 -5.41
CA ARG A 185 -26.33 14.60 -6.07
C ARG A 185 -25.82 13.83 -7.29
N ALA A 186 -25.56 12.52 -7.15
CA ALA A 186 -25.10 11.68 -8.25
C ALA A 186 -26.09 11.70 -9.44
N ALA A 187 -27.40 11.63 -9.13
CA ALA A 187 -28.44 11.75 -10.16
C ALA A 187 -28.40 13.09 -10.90
N ARG A 188 -28.23 14.22 -10.19
CA ARG A 188 -28.13 15.55 -10.81
C ARG A 188 -26.87 15.69 -11.66
N LEU A 189 -25.80 14.98 -11.34
CA LEU A 189 -24.55 14.92 -12.12
C LEU A 189 -24.63 13.97 -13.31
N GLY A 190 -25.78 13.31 -13.54
CA GLY A 190 -26.00 12.45 -14.69
C GLY A 190 -25.40 11.03 -14.53
N ALA A 191 -25.17 10.56 -13.31
CA ALA A 191 -24.69 9.20 -13.10
C ALA A 191 -25.65 8.16 -13.69
N GLY A 192 -25.14 7.20 -14.44
CA GLY A 192 -25.93 6.11 -15.01
C GLY A 192 -26.36 5.06 -13.96
N GLY A 193 -25.79 5.10 -12.75
CA GLY A 193 -26.13 4.26 -11.61
C GLY A 193 -25.22 4.57 -10.44
N VAL A 194 -25.60 4.09 -9.26
CA VAL A 194 -24.82 4.32 -8.02
C VAL A 194 -24.46 3.01 -7.36
N VAL A 195 -23.21 2.91 -6.89
CA VAL A 195 -22.78 1.83 -6.00
C VAL A 195 -22.47 2.43 -4.63
N VAL A 196 -23.25 2.07 -3.63
CA VAL A 196 -22.99 2.44 -2.24
C VAL A 196 -22.12 1.38 -1.59
N VAL A 197 -20.93 1.77 -1.14
CA VAL A 197 -19.94 0.89 -0.52
C VAL A 197 -19.87 1.16 0.98
N PRO A 198 -20.25 0.20 1.83
CA PRO A 198 -20.18 0.38 3.28
C PRO A 198 -18.73 0.42 3.78
N HIS A 199 -18.28 1.55 4.31
CA HIS A 199 -17.07 1.70 5.10
C HIS A 199 -17.40 1.42 6.56
N LEU A 200 -17.79 0.17 6.83
CA LEU A 200 -18.28 -0.30 8.12
C LEU A 200 -17.66 -1.66 8.45
N LEU A 201 -17.30 -1.87 9.72
CA LEU A 201 -16.89 -3.14 10.28
C LEU A 201 -17.83 -3.53 11.42
N PHE A 202 -18.45 -4.71 11.31
CA PHE A 202 -19.20 -5.34 12.38
C PHE A 202 -20.30 -4.48 13.04
N ASP A 203 -20.87 -3.51 12.30
CA ASP A 203 -21.97 -2.67 12.75
C ASP A 203 -23.28 -2.98 12.00
N PRO A 204 -24.09 -3.93 12.49
CA PRO A 204 -25.36 -4.30 11.86
C PRO A 204 -26.43 -3.19 11.94
N ARG A 205 -26.31 -2.25 12.89
CA ARG A 205 -27.27 -1.15 13.03
C ARG A 205 -27.01 -0.09 11.97
N ALA A 206 -25.78 0.37 11.84
CA ALA A 206 -25.38 1.31 10.79
C ALA A 206 -25.66 0.71 9.39
N ARG A 207 -25.38 -0.57 9.19
CA ARG A 207 -25.67 -1.27 7.92
C ARG A 207 -27.17 -1.26 7.59
N ARG A 208 -28.06 -1.50 8.56
CA ARG A 208 -29.52 -1.44 8.33
C ARG A 208 -29.96 -0.04 7.92
N ARG A 209 -29.51 1.00 8.62
CA ARG A 209 -29.79 2.40 8.27
C ARG A 209 -29.29 2.75 6.87
N LEU A 210 -28.07 2.35 6.54
CA LEU A 210 -27.50 2.54 5.21
C LEU A 210 -28.38 1.93 4.12
N LEU A 211 -28.81 0.69 4.29
CA LEU A 211 -29.69 0.00 3.33
C LEU A 211 -31.04 0.73 3.16
N GLN A 212 -31.61 1.25 4.25
CA GLN A 212 -32.86 2.04 4.20
C GLN A 212 -32.63 3.34 3.44
N GLN A 213 -31.60 4.10 3.77
CA GLN A 213 -31.28 5.37 3.09
C GLN A 213 -30.96 5.18 1.61
N ALA A 214 -30.20 4.12 1.26
CA ALA A 214 -29.87 3.82 -0.12
C ALA A 214 -31.10 3.47 -0.96
N ARG A 215 -32.02 2.67 -0.42
CA ARG A 215 -33.30 2.32 -1.09
C ARG A 215 -34.18 3.55 -1.27
N ALA A 216 -34.38 4.32 -0.22
CA ALA A 216 -35.18 5.53 -0.28
C ALA A 216 -34.60 6.58 -1.24
N GLY A 217 -33.28 6.81 -1.18
CA GLY A 217 -32.60 7.74 -2.08
C GLY A 217 -32.65 7.32 -3.54
N GLY A 218 -32.47 6.02 -3.83
CA GLY A 218 -32.59 5.49 -5.18
C GLY A 218 -34.01 5.65 -5.75
N ALA A 219 -35.01 5.33 -4.98
CA ALA A 219 -36.42 5.51 -5.37
C ALA A 219 -36.75 6.98 -5.64
N ALA A 220 -36.35 7.89 -4.73
CA ALA A 220 -36.58 9.32 -4.88
C ALA A 220 -35.87 9.93 -6.09
N ALA A 221 -34.66 9.50 -6.34
CA ALA A 221 -33.84 9.97 -7.47
C ALA A 221 -34.15 9.25 -8.79
N ARG A 222 -35.02 8.23 -8.80
CA ARG A 222 -35.27 7.33 -9.94
C ARG A 222 -33.97 6.77 -10.54
N LEU A 223 -32.99 6.45 -9.68
CA LEU A 223 -31.66 5.98 -10.08
C LEU A 223 -31.45 4.58 -9.52
N GLU A 224 -30.85 3.73 -10.33
CA GLU A 224 -30.49 2.37 -9.88
C GLU A 224 -29.36 2.43 -8.88
N VAL A 225 -29.55 1.80 -7.72
CA VAL A 225 -28.60 1.80 -6.61
C VAL A 225 -28.29 0.37 -6.18
N ALA A 226 -27.04 -0.01 -6.27
CA ALA A 226 -26.51 -1.24 -5.68
C ALA A 226 -25.85 -0.91 -4.33
N VAL A 227 -26.02 -1.79 -3.35
CA VAL A 227 -25.29 -1.71 -2.08
C VAL A 227 -24.35 -2.89 -1.97
N ALA A 228 -23.06 -2.59 -1.94
CA ALA A 228 -22.00 -3.60 -1.86
C ALA A 228 -22.00 -4.31 -0.48
N ARG A 229 -21.33 -5.47 -0.43
CA ARG A 229 -21.09 -6.16 0.84
C ARG A 229 -20.12 -5.35 1.71
N PRO A 230 -20.24 -5.37 3.05
CA PRO A 230 -19.34 -4.65 3.95
C PRO A 230 -17.94 -5.25 3.96
N LEU A 231 -16.98 -4.51 4.54
CA LEU A 231 -15.57 -4.90 4.58
C LEU A 231 -15.28 -6.05 5.57
N ASP A 232 -16.15 -6.31 6.54
CA ASP A 232 -16.00 -7.37 7.55
C ASP A 232 -15.84 -8.78 6.95
N SER A 233 -16.34 -8.99 5.74
CA SER A 233 -16.25 -10.23 4.96
C SER A 233 -15.23 -10.16 3.82
N HIS A 234 -14.41 -9.11 3.75
CA HIS A 234 -13.41 -8.97 2.69
C HIS A 234 -12.13 -9.75 3.03
N PRO A 235 -11.60 -10.60 2.10
CA PRO A 235 -10.38 -11.36 2.35
C PRO A 235 -9.18 -10.48 2.72
N GLY A 236 -9.07 -9.29 2.11
CA GLY A 236 -8.02 -8.32 2.38
C GLY A 236 -7.97 -7.82 3.83
N LEU A 237 -9.09 -7.88 4.57
CA LEU A 237 -9.10 -7.50 5.98
C LEU A 237 -8.19 -8.40 6.83
N VAL A 238 -8.20 -9.71 6.57
CA VAL A 238 -7.33 -10.66 7.28
C VAL A 238 -5.86 -10.28 7.07
N TRP A 239 -5.48 -10.00 5.83
CA TRP A 239 -4.10 -9.65 5.48
C TRP A 239 -3.68 -8.29 6.04
N ALA A 240 -4.56 -7.31 6.03
CA ALA A 240 -4.31 -6.01 6.65
C ALA A 240 -4.04 -6.15 8.15
N LEU A 241 -4.83 -6.97 8.86
CA LEU A 241 -4.64 -7.20 10.29
C LEU A 241 -3.38 -8.02 10.61
N VAL A 242 -3.04 -9.02 9.78
CA VAL A 242 -1.77 -9.76 9.88
C VAL A 242 -0.59 -8.80 9.75
N ARG A 243 -0.62 -7.91 8.78
CA ARG A 243 0.42 -6.90 8.58
C ARG A 243 0.60 -6.03 9.82
N ARG A 244 -0.50 -5.50 10.37
CA ARG A 244 -0.47 -4.66 11.57
C ARG A 244 0.07 -5.39 12.79
N HIS A 245 -0.22 -6.69 12.90
CA HIS A 245 0.38 -7.54 13.91
C HIS A 245 1.90 -7.64 13.76
N LEU A 246 2.39 -7.88 12.54
CA LEU A 246 3.82 -8.02 12.26
C LEU A 246 4.59 -6.71 12.46
N GLU A 247 4.03 -5.59 12.01
CA GLU A 247 4.59 -4.25 12.23
C GLU A 247 4.74 -3.95 13.72
N ALA A 248 3.69 -4.23 14.53
CA ALA A 248 3.74 -4.03 15.97
C ALA A 248 4.82 -4.86 16.66
N LEU A 249 5.13 -6.06 16.15
CA LEU A 249 6.24 -6.87 16.66
C LEU A 249 7.60 -6.30 16.22
N ALA A 250 7.71 -5.82 14.99
CA ALA A 250 8.95 -5.23 14.46
C ALA A 250 9.31 -3.94 15.20
N ASP A 251 8.35 -3.04 15.43
CA ASP A 251 8.51 -1.81 16.21
C ASP A 251 8.96 -2.09 17.66
N GLY A 252 8.60 -3.25 18.20
CA GLY A 252 9.02 -3.71 19.52
C GLY A 252 10.40 -4.38 19.58
N GLY A 253 11.21 -4.30 18.51
CA GLY A 253 12.56 -4.87 18.46
C GLY A 253 12.61 -6.40 18.28
N LEU A 254 11.51 -7.01 17.87
CA LEU A 254 11.39 -8.47 17.65
C LEU A 254 11.48 -8.84 16.16
N GLY A 255 12.23 -8.09 15.38
CA GLY A 255 12.41 -8.35 13.96
C GLY A 255 12.82 -9.81 13.68
N GLY A 256 12.07 -10.49 12.85
CA GLY A 256 12.44 -11.73 12.18
C GLY A 256 12.24 -13.05 12.93
N ALA A 257 12.37 -13.12 14.26
CA ALA A 257 12.42 -14.40 14.96
C ALA A 257 11.06 -15.15 15.09
N TRP A 258 9.93 -14.45 14.86
CA TRP A 258 8.58 -14.98 15.06
C TRP A 258 7.69 -14.91 13.82
N VAL A 259 8.24 -14.46 12.72
CA VAL A 259 7.50 -14.36 11.47
C VAL A 259 7.67 -15.66 10.72
N ASN A 260 6.56 -16.32 10.42
CA ASN A 260 6.59 -17.47 9.53
C ASN A 260 7.15 -17.03 8.17
N PRO A 261 8.28 -17.62 7.67
CA PRO A 261 8.84 -17.26 6.38
C PRO A 261 7.85 -17.42 5.20
N GLU A 262 6.94 -18.41 5.28
CA GLU A 262 5.87 -18.57 4.29
C GLU A 262 4.85 -17.43 4.37
N LEU A 263 4.56 -16.93 5.57
CA LEU A 263 3.66 -15.79 5.76
C LEU A 263 4.29 -14.50 5.25
N LEU A 264 5.58 -14.28 5.45
CA LEU A 264 6.32 -13.18 4.84
C LEU A 264 6.29 -13.26 3.32
N ARG A 265 6.56 -14.44 2.73
CA ARG A 265 6.46 -14.64 1.29
C ARG A 265 5.04 -14.40 0.77
N VAL A 266 4.01 -14.85 1.47
CA VAL A 266 2.61 -14.61 1.09
C VAL A 266 2.25 -13.14 1.26
N LEU A 267 2.77 -12.44 2.29
CA LEU A 267 2.60 -11.00 2.45
C LEU A 267 3.38 -10.22 1.39
N GLU A 268 4.60 -10.61 1.08
CA GLU A 268 5.39 -10.05 -0.03
C GLU A 268 4.67 -10.26 -1.37
N HIS A 269 4.08 -11.43 -1.60
CA HIS A 269 3.24 -11.70 -2.78
C HIS A 269 1.89 -10.98 -2.72
N ALA A 270 1.26 -10.87 -1.55
CA ALA A 270 -0.01 -10.14 -1.39
C ALA A 270 0.18 -8.62 -1.48
N HIS A 271 1.37 -8.10 -1.15
CA HIS A 271 1.75 -6.70 -1.39
C HIS A 271 1.94 -6.40 -2.88
N GLY A 272 2.26 -7.44 -3.66
CA GLY A 272 2.40 -7.34 -5.08
C GLY A 272 1.07 -7.40 -5.84
N HIS A 273 0.09 -8.06 -5.30
CA HIS A 273 -1.01 -8.57 -6.10
C HIS A 273 -2.32 -8.61 -5.32
N GLY A 274 -3.05 -7.50 -5.28
CA GLY A 274 -4.49 -7.63 -5.41
C GLY A 274 -4.73 -8.15 -6.83
N PRO A 275 -5.28 -9.37 -7.05
CA PRO A 275 -5.14 -10.08 -8.32
C PRO A 275 -5.80 -9.43 -9.55
N ARG A 276 -6.37 -8.24 -9.42
CA ARG A 276 -7.01 -7.51 -10.51
C ARG A 276 -6.47 -6.09 -10.73
N LEU A 277 -6.09 -5.36 -9.69
CA LEU A 277 -5.47 -4.04 -9.88
C LEU A 277 -4.10 -4.18 -10.52
N THR A 278 -3.37 -5.26 -10.17
CA THR A 278 -2.10 -5.62 -10.78
C THR A 278 -2.28 -6.07 -12.23
N ALA A 279 -3.28 -6.85 -12.57
CA ALA A 279 -3.47 -7.28 -13.95
C ALA A 279 -3.79 -6.09 -14.88
N ASP A 280 -4.63 -5.14 -14.43
CA ASP A 280 -4.91 -3.92 -15.20
C ASP A 280 -3.71 -2.96 -15.20
N LEU A 281 -2.97 -2.86 -14.09
CA LEU A 281 -1.76 -2.04 -13.99
C LEU A 281 -0.60 -2.70 -14.74
N GLU A 282 -0.42 -4.00 -14.63
CA GLU A 282 0.55 -4.78 -15.40
C GLU A 282 0.24 -4.76 -16.90
N ALA A 283 -1.03 -4.85 -17.29
CA ALA A 283 -1.43 -4.69 -18.70
C ALA A 283 -1.13 -3.28 -19.21
N ARG A 284 -1.33 -2.24 -18.39
CA ARG A 284 -0.99 -0.85 -18.74
C ARG A 284 0.52 -0.61 -18.74
N ILE A 285 1.24 -1.13 -17.76
CA ILE A 285 2.70 -1.10 -17.73
C ILE A 285 3.26 -1.91 -18.89
N GLY A 286 2.69 -3.10 -19.17
CA GLY A 286 3.03 -3.91 -20.32
C GLY A 286 2.84 -3.17 -21.66
N GLN A 287 1.79 -2.37 -21.81
CA GLN A 287 1.57 -1.53 -22.99
C GLN A 287 2.58 -0.36 -23.11
N LEU A 288 3.13 0.10 -21.98
CA LEU A 288 4.16 1.14 -21.94
C LEU A 288 5.57 0.58 -22.12
N LEU A 289 5.76 -0.71 -21.92
CA LEU A 289 7.05 -1.37 -22.14
C LEU A 289 7.36 -1.51 -23.64
N PRO A 290 8.63 -1.45 -24.02
CA PRO A 290 9.04 -1.80 -25.38
C PRO A 290 8.51 -3.18 -25.79
N PRO A 291 8.18 -3.41 -27.08
CA PRO A 291 7.52 -4.64 -27.57
C PRO A 291 8.19 -5.95 -27.11
N ARG A 292 9.52 -5.97 -26.98
CA ARG A 292 10.27 -7.16 -26.54
C ARG A 292 10.02 -7.54 -25.07
N TYR A 293 9.52 -6.60 -24.26
CA TYR A 293 9.19 -6.84 -22.85
C TYR A 293 7.70 -7.11 -22.63
N GLN A 294 6.89 -7.05 -23.69
CA GLN A 294 5.46 -7.37 -23.64
C GLN A 294 5.19 -8.87 -23.81
N ASP A 295 6.21 -9.63 -24.21
CA ASP A 295 6.11 -11.08 -24.36
C ASP A 295 6.19 -11.75 -22.97
N GLY A 296 5.06 -12.28 -22.51
CA GLY A 296 4.94 -12.97 -21.21
C GLY A 296 5.68 -14.31 -21.10
N SER A 297 6.45 -14.70 -22.14
CA SER A 297 7.27 -15.91 -22.11
C SER A 297 8.58 -15.75 -21.32
N LEU A 298 8.94 -14.51 -20.94
CA LEU A 298 10.14 -14.25 -20.15
C LEU A 298 9.92 -14.67 -18.68
N VAL A 299 10.73 -15.62 -18.23
CA VAL A 299 10.70 -16.11 -16.85
C VAL A 299 11.13 -14.99 -15.89
N VAL A 300 10.21 -14.53 -15.06
CA VAL A 300 10.47 -13.51 -14.04
C VAL A 300 11.33 -14.12 -12.93
N SER A 301 12.57 -13.63 -12.77
CA SER A 301 13.36 -13.95 -11.58
C SER A 301 12.76 -13.26 -10.35
N PRO A 302 12.45 -14.00 -9.26
CA PRO A 302 11.90 -13.42 -8.04
C PRO A 302 12.92 -12.64 -7.21
N ALA A 303 14.19 -12.59 -7.62
CA ALA A 303 15.23 -11.86 -6.89
C ALA A 303 15.12 -10.35 -7.15
N PRO A 304 14.95 -9.51 -6.10
CA PRO A 304 14.99 -8.06 -6.25
C PRO A 304 16.40 -7.65 -6.71
N MET A 305 16.49 -6.68 -7.63
CA MET A 305 17.78 -6.15 -8.12
C MET A 305 18.71 -5.67 -6.99
N GLY A 306 18.14 -5.23 -5.86
CA GLY A 306 18.87 -4.87 -4.65
C GLY A 306 19.59 -6.03 -3.94
N ALA A 307 19.28 -7.29 -4.28
CA ALA A 307 19.91 -8.46 -3.65
C ALA A 307 21.23 -8.90 -4.30
N THR A 308 21.61 -8.33 -5.46
CA THR A 308 22.87 -8.67 -6.11
C THR A 308 24.03 -8.06 -5.33
N ALA A 309 25.05 -8.86 -5.04
CA ALA A 309 26.27 -8.39 -4.36
C ALA A 309 27.00 -7.33 -5.20
N LEU A 310 27.64 -6.37 -4.53
CA LEU A 310 28.47 -5.36 -5.19
C LEU A 310 29.68 -6.04 -5.87
N GLN A 311 29.83 -5.81 -7.17
CA GLN A 311 31.03 -6.17 -7.91
C GLN A 311 32.03 -5.01 -7.84
N ARG A 312 33.33 -5.32 -7.76
CA ARG A 312 34.38 -4.33 -7.65
C ARG A 312 35.37 -4.47 -8.81
N ASP A 313 35.86 -3.33 -9.29
CA ASP A 313 36.92 -3.25 -10.27
C ASP A 313 38.31 -3.56 -9.62
N ASP A 314 39.38 -3.59 -10.43
CA ASP A 314 40.74 -3.86 -9.97
C ASP A 314 41.26 -2.81 -8.99
N GLU A 315 40.68 -1.61 -8.96
CA GLU A 315 40.98 -0.54 -8.00
C GLU A 315 40.12 -0.62 -6.72
N GLY A 316 39.28 -1.66 -6.59
CA GLY A 316 38.44 -1.89 -5.42
C GLY A 316 37.17 -1.03 -5.35
N ARG A 317 36.90 -0.22 -6.38
CA ARG A 317 35.68 0.60 -6.51
C ARG A 317 34.52 -0.24 -7.08
N VAL A 318 33.30 0.20 -6.88
CA VAL A 318 32.12 -0.52 -7.45
C VAL A 318 32.14 -0.40 -8.98
N ALA A 319 32.11 -1.52 -9.66
CA ALA A 319 32.05 -1.63 -11.12
C ALA A 319 30.57 -1.52 -11.58
N TRP A 320 30.01 -0.31 -11.55
CA TRP A 320 28.60 -0.06 -11.84
C TRP A 320 28.17 -0.48 -13.24
N ASP A 321 29.04 -0.32 -14.22
CA ASP A 321 28.82 -0.72 -15.61
C ASP A 321 28.76 -2.24 -15.77
N GLN A 322 29.64 -2.99 -15.10
CA GLN A 322 29.62 -4.45 -15.12
C GLN A 322 28.43 -5.00 -14.38
N MET A 323 28.10 -4.40 -13.21
CA MET A 323 26.88 -4.73 -12.50
C MET A 323 25.66 -4.49 -13.39
N TRP A 324 25.62 -3.39 -14.13
CA TRP A 324 24.52 -3.07 -15.02
C TRP A 324 24.41 -4.07 -16.18
N GLN A 325 25.49 -4.53 -16.77
CA GLN A 325 25.46 -5.57 -17.80
C GLN A 325 24.84 -6.87 -17.26
N GLY A 326 25.24 -7.30 -16.06
CA GLY A 326 24.60 -8.43 -15.38
C GLY A 326 23.12 -8.18 -15.04
N PHE A 327 22.75 -6.92 -14.78
CA PHE A 327 21.37 -6.52 -14.56
C PHE A 327 20.55 -6.47 -15.84
N CYS A 328 21.11 -6.16 -16.99
CA CYS A 328 20.37 -6.19 -18.26
C CYS A 328 19.79 -7.57 -18.54
N GLU A 329 20.50 -8.63 -18.21
CA GLU A 329 19.99 -10.00 -18.33
C GLU A 329 18.91 -10.30 -17.29
N LEU A 330 19.01 -9.77 -16.07
CA LEU A 330 18.03 -9.90 -15.00
C LEU A 330 16.82 -8.93 -15.18
N ALA A 331 17.04 -7.73 -15.73
CA ALA A 331 15.99 -6.76 -15.99
C ALA A 331 15.14 -7.18 -17.19
N LEU A 332 15.69 -7.91 -18.15
CA LEU A 332 14.94 -8.62 -19.19
C LEU A 332 13.94 -9.62 -18.58
N ALA A 333 14.24 -10.14 -17.40
CA ALA A 333 13.35 -11.03 -16.66
C ALA A 333 12.24 -10.31 -15.85
N GLY A 334 12.07 -8.99 -16.00
CA GLY A 334 10.93 -8.26 -15.42
C GLY A 334 10.92 -8.21 -13.89
N GLY A 335 12.09 -7.96 -13.26
CA GLY A 335 12.16 -7.81 -11.80
C GLY A 335 11.15 -6.78 -11.27
N PRO A 336 10.50 -7.05 -10.12
CA PRO A 336 9.53 -6.14 -9.55
C PRO A 336 10.17 -4.79 -9.22
N PRO A 337 9.42 -3.68 -9.26
CA PRO A 337 9.90 -2.39 -8.83
C PRO A 337 10.44 -2.47 -7.40
N HIS A 338 11.43 -1.66 -7.08
CA HIS A 338 12.06 -1.64 -5.76
C HIS A 338 11.01 -1.34 -4.68
N ARG A 339 10.77 -2.28 -3.78
CA ARG A 339 9.75 -2.18 -2.72
C ARG A 339 10.34 -1.78 -1.37
N GLY A 340 11.31 -0.92 -1.38
CA GLY A 340 11.87 -0.34 -0.17
C GLY A 340 11.04 0.83 0.38
N ARG A 341 11.53 1.42 1.46
CA ARG A 341 11.13 2.74 1.91
C ARG A 341 11.46 3.75 0.82
N LEU A 342 10.59 4.77 0.66
CA LEU A 342 10.88 5.89 -0.25
C LEU A 342 12.25 6.49 0.09
N LEU A 343 13.14 6.55 -0.89
CA LEU A 343 14.42 7.21 -0.74
C LEU A 343 14.21 8.71 -0.89
N GLU A 344 14.46 9.45 0.17
CA GLU A 344 14.23 10.90 0.27
C GLU A 344 15.55 11.66 0.35
N ALA A 345 15.51 12.90 -0.15
CA ALA A 345 16.62 13.83 0.02
C ALA A 345 16.76 14.24 1.49
N VAL A 346 17.99 14.41 1.95
CA VAL A 346 18.24 14.95 3.30
C VAL A 346 18.07 16.46 3.33
N THR A 347 17.79 16.99 4.51
CA THR A 347 17.73 18.45 4.72
C THR A 347 19.14 19.07 4.65
N PRO A 348 19.24 20.37 4.35
CA PRO A 348 20.54 21.08 4.37
C PRO A 348 21.27 20.95 5.70
N GLU A 349 20.55 20.97 6.84
CA GLU A 349 21.10 20.84 8.17
C GLU A 349 21.71 19.44 8.38
N ALA A 350 21.04 18.40 7.92
CA ALA A 350 21.53 17.03 8.01
C ALA A 350 22.77 16.82 7.14
N ALA A 351 22.83 17.42 5.95
CA ALA A 351 24.03 17.38 5.10
C ALA A 351 25.21 18.15 5.73
N ALA A 352 24.92 19.29 6.36
CA ALA A 352 25.94 20.11 7.02
C ALA A 352 26.49 19.44 8.29
N ALA A 353 25.75 18.53 8.93
CA ALA A 353 26.22 17.78 10.09
C ALA A 353 27.38 16.83 9.79
N ASN A 354 27.53 16.35 8.55
CA ASN A 354 28.66 15.52 8.11
C ASN A 354 29.01 15.82 6.64
N PRO A 355 29.67 16.95 6.38
CA PRO A 355 29.93 17.44 5.02
C PRO A 355 30.88 16.54 4.23
N GLU A 356 31.88 15.93 4.88
CA GLU A 356 32.84 15.03 4.25
C GLU A 356 32.11 13.78 3.72
N ARG A 357 31.33 13.15 4.58
CA ARG A 357 30.53 11.97 4.20
C ARG A 357 29.51 12.30 3.11
N TYR A 358 28.88 13.47 3.19
CA TYR A 358 27.96 13.93 2.14
C TYR A 358 28.66 14.10 0.79
N ALA A 359 29.88 14.64 0.78
CA ALA A 359 30.69 14.77 -0.42
C ALA A 359 31.09 13.40 -1.03
N GLU A 360 31.48 12.44 -0.19
CA GLU A 360 31.78 11.07 -0.63
C GLU A 360 30.57 10.40 -1.29
N VAL A 361 29.38 10.49 -0.66
CA VAL A 361 28.15 9.91 -1.21
C VAL A 361 27.80 10.55 -2.56
N ARG A 362 27.91 11.88 -2.67
CA ARG A 362 27.65 12.59 -3.92
C ARG A 362 28.64 12.20 -5.01
N ALA A 363 29.92 12.06 -4.68
CA ALA A 363 30.95 11.65 -5.63
C ALA A 363 30.67 10.24 -6.16
N GLU A 364 30.29 9.30 -5.31
CA GLU A 364 29.97 7.94 -5.72
C GLU A 364 28.68 7.84 -6.53
N LEU A 365 27.63 8.59 -6.13
CA LEU A 365 26.42 8.70 -6.93
C LEU A 365 26.69 9.29 -8.30
N ALA A 366 27.50 10.38 -8.40
CA ALA A 366 27.89 10.98 -9.66
C ALA A 366 28.57 9.97 -10.58
N ARG A 367 29.58 9.31 -10.05
CA ARG A 367 30.32 8.27 -10.78
C ARG A 367 29.42 7.14 -11.26
N GLY A 368 28.54 6.63 -10.39
CA GLY A 368 27.62 5.55 -10.73
C GLY A 368 26.62 5.96 -11.81
N LEU A 369 26.00 7.13 -11.66
CA LEU A 369 25.03 7.65 -12.62
C LEU A 369 25.63 7.90 -14.00
N GLU A 370 26.83 8.50 -14.08
CA GLU A 370 27.55 8.73 -15.34
C GLU A 370 27.91 7.41 -16.02
N LEU A 371 28.43 6.43 -15.27
CA LEU A 371 28.80 5.13 -15.83
C LEU A 371 27.61 4.37 -16.42
N VAL A 372 26.45 4.39 -15.76
CA VAL A 372 25.29 3.58 -16.20
C VAL A 372 24.40 4.30 -17.23
N THR A 373 24.48 5.63 -17.35
CA THR A 373 23.61 6.39 -18.28
C THR A 373 24.40 7.09 -19.39
N GLY A 374 25.66 7.42 -19.19
CA GLY A 374 26.42 8.32 -20.05
C GLY A 374 25.95 9.76 -20.02
N LEU A 375 25.05 10.14 -19.12
CA LEU A 375 24.50 11.49 -19.00
C LEU A 375 25.34 12.34 -18.04
N PRO A 376 25.53 13.66 -18.33
CA PRO A 376 26.28 14.55 -17.44
C PRO A 376 25.59 14.72 -16.09
N VAL A 377 26.35 14.64 -15.01
CA VAL A 377 25.89 14.92 -13.65
C VAL A 377 26.08 16.39 -13.30
N VAL A 378 25.13 16.97 -12.58
CA VAL A 378 25.11 18.35 -12.11
C VAL A 378 25.30 18.36 -10.59
N LEU A 379 26.45 18.87 -10.13
CA LEU A 379 26.84 18.88 -8.72
C LEU A 379 26.54 20.23 -8.02
N ASP A 380 26.29 21.27 -8.74
CA ASP A 380 25.99 22.62 -8.22
C ASP A 380 24.49 22.85 -7.90
N GLY A 381 23.71 21.78 -7.81
CA GLY A 381 22.32 21.80 -7.46
C GLY A 381 22.03 21.97 -5.96
N PRO A 382 20.74 21.94 -5.57
CA PRO A 382 20.32 22.11 -4.18
C PRO A 382 20.93 21.05 -3.25
N ILE A 383 21.21 21.44 -2.00
CA ILE A 383 21.71 20.51 -0.98
C ILE A 383 20.70 19.38 -0.76
N GLY A 384 21.19 18.16 -0.57
CA GLY A 384 20.36 16.94 -0.46
C GLY A 384 20.07 16.29 -1.81
N TRP A 385 20.51 16.90 -2.92
CA TRP A 385 20.20 16.45 -4.27
C TRP A 385 21.45 16.34 -5.15
N ILE A 386 21.37 15.45 -6.14
CA ILE A 386 22.33 15.33 -7.22
C ILE A 386 21.59 15.41 -8.54
N GLY A 387 22.02 16.28 -9.44
CA GLY A 387 21.38 16.49 -10.73
C GLY A 387 21.88 15.54 -11.80
N LEU A 388 20.99 15.09 -12.69
CA LEU A 388 21.29 14.33 -13.90
C LEU A 388 20.72 15.07 -15.11
N ARG A 389 21.55 15.50 -16.04
CA ARG A 389 21.14 16.28 -17.21
C ARG A 389 20.67 15.35 -18.32
N CYS A 390 19.37 15.34 -18.58
CA CYS A 390 18.76 14.60 -19.67
C CYS A 390 19.01 15.27 -21.03
N ALA A 391 18.84 14.51 -22.12
CA ALA A 391 18.97 15.02 -23.48
C ALA A 391 17.90 16.08 -23.84
N GLY A 392 16.79 16.12 -23.10
CA GLY A 392 15.72 17.09 -23.27
C GLY A 392 14.65 16.91 -22.20
N GLU A 393 13.66 17.84 -22.18
CA GLU A 393 12.57 17.82 -21.21
C GLU A 393 11.69 16.56 -21.31
N GLU A 394 11.44 16.06 -22.52
CA GLU A 394 10.65 14.85 -22.75
C GLU A 394 11.26 13.66 -22.03
N MET A 395 12.57 13.46 -22.20
CA MET A 395 13.32 12.42 -21.47
C MET A 395 13.23 12.62 -19.95
N ALA A 396 13.41 13.86 -19.49
CA ALA A 396 13.37 14.17 -18.06
C ALA A 396 11.98 13.90 -17.46
N ILE A 397 10.91 14.26 -18.14
CA ILE A 397 9.53 13.97 -17.70
C ILE A 397 9.27 12.47 -17.66
N TRP A 398 9.71 11.73 -18.67
CA TRP A 398 9.50 10.29 -18.74
C TRP A 398 10.27 9.57 -17.63
N LEU A 399 11.57 9.89 -17.48
CA LEU A 399 12.41 9.30 -16.43
C LEU A 399 11.91 9.65 -15.04
N MET A 400 11.48 10.90 -14.79
CA MET A 400 10.90 11.30 -13.50
C MET A 400 9.74 10.37 -13.09
N ARG A 401 8.82 10.14 -14.02
CA ARG A 401 7.66 9.26 -13.76
C ARG A 401 8.08 7.82 -13.48
N ALA A 402 9.05 7.31 -14.24
CA ALA A 402 9.54 5.95 -14.08
C ALA A 402 10.33 5.74 -12.78
N ILE A 403 11.19 6.71 -12.40
CA ILE A 403 12.00 6.65 -11.18
C ILE A 403 11.14 6.73 -9.91
N VAL A 404 10.08 7.54 -9.90
CA VAL A 404 9.13 7.59 -8.76
C VAL A 404 8.51 6.22 -8.49
N VAL A 405 8.21 5.45 -9.52
CA VAL A 405 7.67 4.08 -9.38
C VAL A 405 8.67 3.13 -8.71
N GLU A 406 9.98 3.42 -8.82
CA GLU A 406 11.05 2.67 -8.14
C GLU A 406 11.28 3.12 -6.67
N ASN A 407 10.37 3.90 -6.08
CA ASN A 407 10.46 4.44 -4.72
C ASN A 407 11.68 5.34 -4.47
N VAL A 408 12.15 6.03 -5.48
CA VAL A 408 13.18 7.07 -5.38
C VAL A 408 12.52 8.43 -5.58
N MET A 409 12.65 9.32 -4.60
CA MET A 409 12.20 10.70 -4.74
C MET A 409 12.95 11.38 -5.89
N VAL A 410 12.25 12.09 -6.73
CA VAL A 410 12.84 12.81 -7.85
C VAL A 410 12.11 14.11 -8.08
N ARG A 411 12.83 15.16 -8.39
CA ARG A 411 12.30 16.46 -8.84
C ARG A 411 12.93 16.83 -10.16
N ARG A 412 12.28 17.70 -10.91
CA ARG A 412 12.74 18.13 -12.22
C ARG A 412 12.79 19.67 -12.29
N GLU A 413 13.82 20.18 -12.90
CA GLU A 413 13.93 21.56 -13.36
C GLU A 413 14.41 21.51 -14.82
N ASP A 414 13.56 21.95 -15.74
CA ASP A 414 13.78 21.84 -17.19
C ASP A 414 14.18 20.42 -17.61
N ALA A 415 15.37 20.25 -18.16
CA ALA A 415 15.93 18.96 -18.58
C ALA A 415 16.84 18.32 -17.50
N VAL A 416 16.86 18.83 -16.27
CA VAL A 416 17.67 18.28 -15.18
C VAL A 416 16.75 17.55 -14.20
N LEU A 417 17.07 16.28 -13.91
CA LEU A 417 16.48 15.50 -12.84
C LEU A 417 17.35 15.61 -11.60
N TYR A 418 16.74 15.85 -10.45
CA TYR A 418 17.40 15.85 -9.16
C TYR A 418 17.00 14.61 -8.37
N LEU A 419 17.98 13.81 -8.02
CA LEU A 419 17.87 12.56 -7.28
C LEU A 419 18.35 12.76 -5.84
N PRO A 420 17.83 11.99 -4.86
CA PRO A 420 18.20 12.18 -3.47
C PRO A 420 19.65 11.78 -3.20
N ALA A 421 20.30 12.56 -2.35
CA ALA A 421 21.62 12.27 -1.81
C ALA A 421 21.66 12.60 -0.32
N GLY A 422 22.25 11.74 0.49
CA GLY A 422 22.30 11.93 1.95
C GLY A 422 23.51 11.32 2.60
N CYS A 423 24.06 11.98 3.64
CA CYS A 423 25.22 11.50 4.39
C CYS A 423 25.00 10.12 5.05
N GLY A 424 23.74 9.70 5.29
CA GLY A 424 23.41 8.37 5.78
C GLY A 424 23.34 7.28 4.70
N PHE A 425 23.54 7.62 3.43
CA PHE A 425 23.46 6.64 2.33
C PHE A 425 24.64 5.68 2.38
N THR A 426 24.32 4.40 2.30
CA THR A 426 25.28 3.31 2.26
C THR A 426 25.47 2.82 0.82
N LEU A 427 26.66 2.28 0.53
CA LEU A 427 27.02 1.85 -0.81
C LEU A 427 26.15 0.69 -1.31
N ASP A 428 25.90 -0.31 -0.46
CA ASP A 428 25.06 -1.49 -0.79
C ASP A 428 23.57 -1.27 -0.50
N GLY A 429 23.20 -0.10 -0.02
CA GLY A 429 21.83 0.30 0.24
C GLY A 429 21.33 1.38 -0.73
N GLU A 430 21.27 2.61 -0.24
CA GLU A 430 20.61 3.73 -0.92
C GLU A 430 21.33 4.14 -2.21
N ILE A 431 22.67 4.17 -2.21
CA ILE A 431 23.45 4.53 -3.41
C ILE A 431 23.17 3.53 -4.53
N LYS A 432 23.30 2.23 -4.23
CA LYS A 432 22.99 1.16 -5.17
C LYS A 432 21.57 1.25 -5.69
N ASN A 433 20.60 1.55 -4.82
CA ASN A 433 19.19 1.66 -5.20
C ASN A 433 18.94 2.84 -6.15
N VAL A 434 19.53 4.01 -5.89
CA VAL A 434 19.43 5.17 -6.80
C VAL A 434 20.05 4.86 -8.15
N VAL A 435 21.30 4.35 -8.16
CA VAL A 435 22.01 4.07 -9.41
C VAL A 435 21.29 3.01 -10.25
N THR A 436 20.83 1.93 -9.64
CA THR A 436 20.13 0.84 -10.37
C THR A 436 18.74 1.26 -10.84
N ALA A 437 17.98 2.06 -10.07
CA ALA A 437 16.71 2.59 -10.49
C ALA A 437 16.85 3.51 -11.72
N VAL A 438 17.88 4.36 -11.73
CA VAL A 438 18.15 5.24 -12.86
C VAL A 438 18.66 4.46 -14.07
N ALA A 439 19.56 3.51 -13.88
CA ALA A 439 20.08 2.65 -14.96
C ALA A 439 18.94 1.92 -15.67
N LYS A 440 18.05 1.27 -14.91
CA LYS A 440 16.89 0.56 -15.42
C LYS A 440 15.94 1.46 -16.19
N THR A 441 15.57 2.59 -15.62
CA THR A 441 14.61 3.50 -16.24
C THR A 441 15.21 4.18 -17.48
N HIS A 442 16.49 4.53 -17.45
CA HIS A 442 17.20 5.07 -18.60
C HIS A 442 17.28 4.04 -19.75
N HIS A 443 17.55 2.78 -19.46
CA HIS A 443 17.54 1.72 -20.46
C HIS A 443 16.14 1.60 -21.12
N TYR A 444 15.08 1.63 -20.35
CA TYR A 444 13.71 1.59 -20.89
C TYR A 444 13.40 2.80 -21.79
N TRP A 445 13.91 3.98 -21.46
CA TRP A 445 13.78 5.16 -22.32
C TRP A 445 14.47 4.93 -23.67
N ILE A 446 15.72 4.45 -23.68
CA ILE A 446 16.46 4.19 -24.91
C ILE A 446 15.74 3.19 -25.81
N GLU A 447 15.24 2.11 -25.23
CA GLU A 447 14.48 1.10 -25.95
C GLU A 447 13.15 1.66 -26.52
N HIS A 448 12.47 2.49 -25.74
CA HIS A 448 11.26 3.15 -26.19
C HIS A 448 11.51 4.05 -27.40
N GLN A 449 12.56 4.86 -27.39
CA GLN A 449 12.96 5.70 -28.51
C GLN A 449 13.35 4.88 -29.74
N ALA A 450 14.06 3.77 -29.54
CA ALA A 450 14.42 2.87 -30.64
C ALA A 450 13.17 2.27 -31.33
N ALA A 451 12.15 1.87 -30.52
CA ALA A 451 10.89 1.34 -31.02
C ALA A 451 10.10 2.37 -31.82
N LEU A 452 10.00 3.63 -31.32
CA LEU A 452 9.34 4.74 -32.02
C LEU A 452 10.02 5.03 -33.36
N SER A 453 11.34 5.06 -33.40
CA SER A 453 12.14 5.30 -34.60
C SER A 453 11.98 4.18 -35.64
N ALA A 454 11.81 2.93 -35.20
CA ALA A 454 11.58 1.79 -36.09
C ALA A 454 10.17 1.84 -36.70
N THR A 455 9.16 2.26 -35.90
CA THR A 455 7.77 2.41 -36.34
C THR A 455 7.62 3.53 -37.36
N GLY A 456 8.27 4.69 -37.13
CA GLY A 456 8.30 5.81 -38.07
C GLY A 456 8.93 5.45 -39.41
N ARG A 457 10.01 4.68 -39.43
CA ARG A 457 10.66 4.18 -40.67
C ARG A 457 9.79 3.18 -41.45
N ARG A 458 8.96 2.38 -40.77
CA ARG A 458 7.98 1.47 -41.44
C ARG A 458 6.82 2.24 -42.05
N ALA A 459 6.35 3.32 -41.40
CA ALA A 459 5.28 4.16 -41.94
C ALA A 459 5.73 4.89 -43.22
N VAL A 460 6.94 5.47 -43.24
CA VAL A 460 7.52 6.16 -44.41
C VAL A 460 7.82 5.23 -45.56
N ARG A 461 8.09 3.94 -45.33
CA ARG A 461 8.28 2.94 -46.39
C ARG A 461 6.97 2.39 -46.97
N ARG A 462 5.83 2.67 -46.36
CA ARG A 462 4.48 2.25 -46.83
C ARG A 462 3.67 3.38 -47.48
N ALA A 463 4.13 4.63 -47.35
CA ALA A 463 3.66 5.80 -48.09
C ALA A 463 4.51 6.02 -49.35
#